data_eb2bb9efcb19cb425e4576c789a8852b
#
_entry.id   eb2bb9efcb19cb425e4576c789a8852b
#
_cell.length_a   1.000
_cell.length_b   1.000
_cell.length_c   1.000
_cell.angle_alpha   90.00
_cell.angle_beta   90.00
_cell.angle_gamma   90.00
#
_symmetry.space_group_name_H-M   'P 1'
#
loop_
_entity.id
_entity.type
_entity.pdbx_description
1 polymer ?
#
loop_
_entity_poly.entity_id
_entity_poly.type
_entity_poly.pdbx_seq_one_letter_code
_entity_poly.pdbx_strand_id
1 'polypeptide(L)'
;MKLLELRTMARRRVLERGVKIIFVDYITLITHENAELPRWEQISAISRSLKSLARELDIPIVALSQLKREAEGKQPNLADVRESGSIEQDADLILFLHRDREINKTQDQRSEQIETELIVAKQRNGPIGKTNVWFKPAYAKFVNMERFER
;
A
#
# COMPACT_ATOMS: atom_id res chain seq x y z
N MET A 1 -15.03 -8.51 -4.78
CA MET A 1 -15.87 -7.38 -5.25
C MET A 1 -15.46 -7.01 -6.65
N LYS A 2 -16.40 -6.83 -7.58
CA LYS A 2 -16.10 -6.38 -8.94
C LYS A 2 -15.67 -4.91 -8.97
N LEU A 3 -14.81 -4.56 -9.92
CA LEU A 3 -14.29 -3.19 -10.06
C LEU A 3 -15.41 -2.16 -10.28
N LEU A 4 -16.42 -2.49 -11.07
CA LEU A 4 -17.57 -1.62 -11.32
C LEU A 4 -18.40 -1.37 -10.06
N GLU A 5 -18.60 -2.40 -9.23
CA GLU A 5 -19.30 -2.28 -7.94
C GLU A 5 -18.54 -1.35 -6.99
N LEU A 6 -17.20 -1.53 -6.89
CA LEU A 6 -16.35 -0.66 -6.08
C LEU A 6 -16.48 0.80 -6.52
N ARG A 7 -16.38 1.07 -7.82
CA ARG A 7 -16.50 2.44 -8.36
C ARG A 7 -17.87 3.06 -8.06
N THR A 8 -18.94 2.31 -8.24
CA THR A 8 -20.31 2.78 -7.96
C THR A 8 -20.50 3.08 -6.47
N MET A 9 -20.03 2.17 -5.62
CA MET A 9 -20.10 2.34 -4.17
C MET A 9 -19.27 3.55 -3.70
N ALA A 10 -18.07 3.72 -4.24
CA ALA A 10 -17.19 4.85 -3.91
C ALA A 10 -17.85 6.19 -4.21
N ARG A 11 -18.37 6.37 -5.44
CA ARG A 11 -19.10 7.59 -5.85
C ARG A 11 -20.25 7.89 -4.89
N ARG A 12 -21.07 6.88 -4.63
CA ARG A 12 -22.21 7.01 -3.73
C ARG A 12 -21.78 7.43 -2.33
N ARG A 13 -20.74 6.80 -1.76
CA ARG A 13 -20.25 7.12 -0.40
C ARG A 13 -19.64 8.51 -0.32
N VAL A 14 -18.94 8.96 -1.35
CA VAL A 14 -18.40 10.32 -1.39
C VAL A 14 -19.56 11.35 -1.43
N LEU A 15 -20.56 11.13 -2.28
CA LEU A 15 -21.71 12.03 -2.43
C LEU A 15 -22.59 12.05 -1.16
N GLU A 16 -22.97 10.88 -0.64
CA GLU A 16 -23.96 10.78 0.45
C GLU A 16 -23.34 11.00 1.84
N ARG A 17 -22.06 10.67 2.02
CA ARG A 17 -21.39 10.63 3.32
C ARG A 17 -20.18 11.54 3.44
N GLY A 18 -19.80 12.22 2.38
CA GLY A 18 -18.64 13.11 2.39
C GLY A 18 -17.32 12.41 2.67
N VAL A 19 -17.16 11.15 2.22
CA VAL A 19 -15.92 10.37 2.38
C VAL A 19 -14.76 11.13 1.77
N LYS A 20 -13.64 11.25 2.50
CA LYS A 20 -12.44 12.01 2.10
C LYS A 20 -11.25 11.15 1.74
N ILE A 21 -11.29 9.85 2.01
CA ILE A 21 -10.24 8.89 1.69
C ILE A 21 -10.85 7.49 1.55
N ILE A 22 -10.32 6.68 0.65
CA ILE A 22 -10.73 5.29 0.46
C ILE A 22 -9.52 4.39 0.67
N PHE A 23 -9.68 3.35 1.48
CA PHE A 23 -8.69 2.28 1.65
C PHE A 23 -9.19 1.01 0.97
N VAL A 24 -8.29 0.37 0.21
CA VAL A 24 -8.54 -0.91 -0.48
C VAL A 24 -7.58 -1.95 0.09
N ASP A 25 -8.10 -2.87 0.88
CA ASP A 25 -7.33 -3.97 1.45
C ASP A 25 -7.85 -5.30 0.87
N TYR A 26 -7.15 -5.83 -0.07
CA TYR A 26 -6.02 -5.39 -0.87
C TYR A 26 -6.36 -5.49 -2.37
N ILE A 27 -5.55 -4.87 -3.24
CA ILE A 27 -5.88 -4.66 -4.67
C ILE A 27 -6.20 -5.98 -5.41
N THR A 28 -5.54 -7.10 -5.05
CA THR A 28 -5.75 -8.38 -5.72
C THR A 28 -7.07 -9.08 -5.37
N LEU A 29 -7.84 -8.57 -4.39
CA LEU A 29 -9.21 -9.03 -4.12
C LEU A 29 -10.26 -8.39 -5.03
N ILE A 30 -9.87 -7.36 -5.76
CA ILE A 30 -10.74 -6.78 -6.79
C ILE A 30 -10.69 -7.68 -8.01
N THR A 31 -11.87 -7.99 -8.56
CA THR A 31 -12.02 -8.74 -9.82
C THR A 31 -12.37 -7.80 -10.94
N HIS A 32 -11.71 -7.98 -12.09
CA HIS A 32 -12.06 -7.30 -13.32
C HIS A 32 -13.32 -7.92 -13.91
N GLU A 33 -14.10 -7.16 -14.66
CA GLU A 33 -15.34 -7.63 -15.33
C GLU A 33 -15.07 -8.77 -16.29
N ASN A 34 -13.96 -8.70 -17.03
CA ASN A 34 -13.48 -9.79 -17.86
C ASN A 34 -12.50 -10.67 -17.07
N ALA A 35 -12.96 -11.83 -16.60
CA ALA A 35 -12.17 -12.79 -15.85
C ALA A 35 -11.22 -13.64 -16.73
N GLU A 36 -11.38 -13.61 -18.05
CA GLU A 36 -10.55 -14.37 -18.99
C GLU A 36 -9.18 -13.71 -19.23
N LEU A 37 -9.06 -12.42 -18.93
CA LEU A 37 -7.81 -11.70 -19.06
C LEU A 37 -6.72 -12.30 -18.13
N PRO A 38 -5.46 -12.35 -18.58
CA PRO A 38 -4.34 -12.68 -17.71
C PRO A 38 -4.32 -11.82 -16.45
N ARG A 39 -3.91 -12.39 -15.32
CA ARG A 39 -3.98 -11.70 -14.02
C ARG A 39 -3.27 -10.34 -14.02
N TRP A 40 -2.11 -10.24 -14.63
CA TRP A 40 -1.35 -8.99 -14.73
C TRP A 40 -2.12 -7.88 -15.50
N GLU A 41 -2.90 -8.25 -16.55
CA GLU A 41 -3.74 -7.31 -17.27
C GLU A 41 -4.91 -6.83 -16.42
N GLN A 42 -5.54 -7.75 -15.67
CA GLN A 42 -6.61 -7.38 -14.74
C GLN A 42 -6.10 -6.36 -13.69
N ILE A 43 -4.93 -6.61 -13.08
CA ILE A 43 -4.35 -5.69 -12.10
C ILE A 43 -3.98 -4.34 -12.75
N SER A 44 -3.48 -4.36 -13.97
CA SER A 44 -3.20 -3.14 -14.73
C SER A 44 -4.45 -2.30 -14.97
N ALA A 45 -5.56 -2.94 -15.36
CA ALA A 45 -6.83 -2.28 -15.55
C ALA A 45 -7.41 -1.73 -14.23
N ILE A 46 -7.30 -2.51 -13.15
CA ILE A 46 -7.74 -2.10 -11.82
C ILE A 46 -6.93 -0.89 -11.33
N SER A 47 -5.61 -0.93 -11.44
CA SER A 47 -4.72 0.18 -11.04
C SER A 47 -5.09 1.49 -11.75
N ARG A 48 -5.18 1.46 -13.08
CA ARG A 48 -5.61 2.62 -13.88
C ARG A 48 -7.00 3.12 -13.50
N SER A 49 -7.92 2.19 -13.23
CA SER A 49 -9.28 2.55 -12.82
C SER A 49 -9.33 3.21 -11.45
N LEU A 50 -8.55 2.73 -10.47
CA LEU A 50 -8.43 3.36 -9.15
C LEU A 50 -7.81 4.76 -9.26
N LYS A 51 -6.78 4.93 -10.11
CA LYS A 51 -6.19 6.24 -10.37
C LYS A 51 -7.19 7.21 -10.99
N SER A 52 -7.97 6.74 -11.99
CA SER A 52 -9.03 7.55 -12.62
C SER A 52 -10.12 7.93 -11.61
N LEU A 53 -10.52 6.99 -10.75
CA LEU A 53 -11.54 7.20 -9.72
C LEU A 53 -11.08 8.21 -8.67
N ALA A 54 -9.83 8.14 -8.22
CA ALA A 54 -9.26 9.10 -7.29
C ALA A 54 -9.29 10.53 -7.82
N ARG A 55 -8.95 10.71 -9.11
CA ARG A 55 -9.03 12.01 -9.81
C ARG A 55 -10.47 12.48 -9.97
N GLU A 56 -11.38 11.59 -10.35
CA GLU A 56 -12.80 11.89 -10.57
C GLU A 56 -13.47 12.38 -9.27
N LEU A 57 -13.13 11.74 -8.14
CA LEU A 57 -13.72 12.04 -6.84
C LEU A 57 -12.97 13.13 -6.05
N ASP A 58 -11.80 13.53 -6.55
CA ASP A 58 -10.88 14.47 -5.90
C ASP A 58 -10.54 14.06 -4.45
N ILE A 59 -10.31 12.75 -4.24
CA ILE A 59 -9.92 12.18 -2.95
C ILE A 59 -8.80 11.14 -3.13
N PRO A 60 -7.93 10.95 -2.13
CA PRO A 60 -6.93 9.90 -2.17
C PRO A 60 -7.56 8.51 -2.05
N ILE A 61 -7.01 7.57 -2.83
CA ILE A 61 -7.27 6.13 -2.71
C ILE A 61 -5.97 5.45 -2.32
N VAL A 62 -5.95 4.80 -1.17
CA VAL A 62 -4.82 4.01 -0.67
C VAL A 62 -5.12 2.54 -0.93
N ALA A 63 -4.35 1.92 -1.80
CA ALA A 63 -4.49 0.50 -2.10
C ALA A 63 -3.32 -0.30 -1.54
N LEU A 64 -3.60 -1.33 -0.77
CA LEU A 64 -2.59 -2.25 -0.27
C LEU A 64 -2.26 -3.27 -1.35
N SER A 65 -1.00 -3.62 -1.47
CA SER A 65 -0.50 -4.66 -2.37
C SER A 65 0.51 -5.54 -1.66
N GLN A 66 0.52 -6.80 -2.01
CA GLN A 66 1.53 -7.74 -1.51
C GLN A 66 2.79 -7.67 -2.38
N LEU A 67 3.93 -7.84 -1.75
CA LEU A 67 5.19 -8.04 -2.44
C LEU A 67 5.30 -9.47 -3.01
N LYS A 68 6.17 -9.64 -3.99
CA LYS A 68 6.57 -10.97 -4.47
C LYS A 68 7.27 -11.73 -3.33
N ARG A 69 7.14 -13.06 -3.32
CA ARG A 69 7.78 -13.90 -2.29
C ARG A 69 9.31 -13.80 -2.30
N GLU A 70 9.89 -13.54 -3.46
CA GLU A 70 11.34 -13.40 -3.66
C GLU A 70 11.93 -12.16 -2.95
N ALA A 71 11.08 -11.20 -2.58
CA ALA A 71 11.45 -10.03 -1.78
C ALA A 71 11.48 -10.32 -0.27
N GLU A 72 11.06 -11.52 0.17
CA GLU A 72 11.01 -11.87 1.58
C GLU A 72 12.42 -11.89 2.20
N GLY A 73 12.59 -11.17 3.30
CA GLY A 73 13.87 -11.06 4.01
C GLY A 73 14.87 -10.07 3.39
N LYS A 74 14.48 -9.33 2.34
CA LYS A 74 15.31 -8.29 1.72
C LYS A 74 14.61 -6.94 1.81
N GLN A 75 15.39 -5.86 1.73
CA GLN A 75 14.80 -4.53 1.59
C GLN A 75 14.02 -4.46 0.27
N PRO A 76 12.72 -4.14 0.31
CA PRO A 76 11.88 -4.13 -0.89
C PRO A 76 12.22 -2.97 -1.81
N ASN A 77 12.03 -3.20 -3.11
CA ASN A 77 12.15 -2.18 -4.15
C ASN A 77 10.92 -2.20 -5.09
N LEU A 78 10.83 -1.26 -6.03
CA LEU A 78 9.67 -1.13 -6.91
C LEU A 78 9.42 -2.39 -7.77
N ALA A 79 10.45 -3.12 -8.18
CA ALA A 79 10.31 -4.35 -8.96
C ALA A 79 9.70 -5.52 -8.15
N ASP A 80 9.71 -5.42 -6.81
CA ASP A 80 9.16 -6.43 -5.91
C ASP A 80 7.65 -6.31 -5.70
N VAL A 81 7.03 -5.20 -6.12
CA VAL A 81 5.58 -5.08 -6.12
C VAL A 81 5.01 -6.12 -7.07
N ARG A 82 4.09 -6.95 -6.61
CA ARG A 82 3.51 -8.02 -7.43
C ARG A 82 2.78 -7.42 -8.63
N GLU A 83 3.09 -7.92 -9.84
CA GLU A 83 2.51 -7.42 -11.11
C GLU A 83 2.77 -5.91 -11.34
N SER A 84 3.97 -5.46 -11.03
CA SER A 84 4.37 -4.10 -10.67
C SER A 84 4.36 -3.03 -11.76
N GLY A 85 4.51 -3.38 -13.03
CA GLY A 85 4.76 -2.35 -14.06
C GLY A 85 3.69 -1.26 -14.11
N SER A 86 2.41 -1.63 -14.04
CA SER A 86 1.30 -0.67 -14.09
C SER A 86 1.06 0.04 -12.75
N ILE A 87 1.14 -0.67 -11.63
CA ILE A 87 1.00 -0.07 -10.29
C ILE A 87 2.07 1.00 -10.09
N GLU A 88 3.32 0.68 -10.46
CA GLU A 88 4.41 1.64 -10.39
C GLU A 88 4.14 2.88 -11.23
N GLN A 89 3.61 2.73 -12.46
CA GLN A 89 3.32 3.86 -13.34
C GLN A 89 2.16 4.72 -12.84
N ASP A 90 1.09 4.11 -12.37
CA ASP A 90 -0.17 4.78 -12.01
C ASP A 90 -0.11 5.47 -10.65
N ALA A 91 0.58 4.86 -9.66
CA ALA A 91 0.65 5.41 -8.31
C ALA A 91 1.44 6.72 -8.25
N ASP A 92 0.94 7.70 -7.48
CA ASP A 92 1.66 8.94 -7.17
C ASP A 92 2.65 8.77 -6.03
N LEU A 93 2.33 7.85 -5.11
CA LEU A 93 3.12 7.51 -3.93
C LEU A 93 3.16 6.00 -3.78
N ILE A 94 4.35 5.45 -3.51
CA ILE A 94 4.53 4.05 -3.13
C ILE A 94 5.31 4.00 -1.83
N LEU A 95 4.71 3.36 -0.84
CA LEU A 95 5.29 3.16 0.47
C LEU A 95 5.53 1.67 0.71
N PHE A 96 6.68 1.33 1.27
CA PHE A 96 6.93 0.01 1.81
C PHE A 96 7.07 0.05 3.32
N LEU A 97 6.54 -0.97 3.97
CA LEU A 97 6.85 -1.30 5.35
C LEU A 97 7.83 -2.48 5.32
N HIS A 98 9.04 -2.24 5.79
CA HIS A 98 10.10 -3.24 5.82
C HIS A 98 10.55 -3.50 7.26
N ARG A 99 10.72 -4.78 7.55
CA ARG A 99 11.22 -5.25 8.82
C ARG A 99 12.40 -6.18 8.56
N ASP A 100 13.58 -5.79 9.03
CA ASP A 100 14.74 -6.67 8.98
C ASP A 100 14.57 -7.80 10.00
N ARG A 101 14.42 -9.02 9.49
CA ARG A 101 14.24 -10.22 10.32
C ARG A 101 15.50 -10.62 11.07
N GLU A 102 16.68 -10.26 10.57
CA GLU A 102 17.95 -10.64 11.24
C GLU A 102 18.21 -9.80 12.48
N ILE A 103 17.97 -8.49 12.40
CA ILE A 103 18.07 -7.58 13.54
C ILE A 103 17.04 -7.94 14.62
N ASN A 104 15.87 -8.42 14.20
CA ASN A 104 14.75 -8.72 15.09
C ASN A 104 14.73 -10.16 15.65
N LYS A 105 15.55 -11.09 15.15
CA LYS A 105 15.60 -12.48 15.70
C LYS A 105 15.95 -12.53 17.18
N THR A 106 16.76 -11.60 17.66
CA THR A 106 17.11 -11.46 19.07
C THR A 106 16.07 -10.70 19.90
N GLN A 107 15.23 -9.87 19.27
CA GLN A 107 14.20 -9.07 19.93
C GLN A 107 12.81 -9.69 19.87
N ASP A 108 12.56 -10.62 18.97
CA ASP A 108 11.22 -11.03 18.49
C ASP A 108 10.34 -11.75 19.52
N GLN A 109 10.88 -12.30 20.59
CA GLN A 109 10.05 -13.07 21.52
C GLN A 109 9.64 -12.31 22.79
N ARG A 110 10.15 -11.08 23.03
CA ARG A 110 9.85 -10.30 24.24
C ARG A 110 9.67 -8.79 24.03
N SER A 111 9.90 -8.25 22.86
CA SER A 111 9.79 -6.80 22.67
C SER A 111 8.36 -6.36 22.45
N GLU A 112 7.90 -5.44 23.30
CA GLU A 112 6.60 -4.76 23.12
C GLU A 112 6.54 -3.91 21.86
N GLN A 113 7.68 -3.60 21.24
CA GLN A 113 7.82 -2.73 20.09
C GLN A 113 8.87 -3.27 19.13
N ILE A 114 8.56 -3.22 17.83
CA ILE A 114 9.41 -3.71 16.75
C ILE A 114 9.74 -2.55 15.83
N GLU A 115 11.03 -2.32 15.61
CA GLU A 115 11.49 -1.33 14.65
C GLU A 115 11.08 -1.72 13.22
N THR A 116 10.48 -0.79 12.52
CA THR A 116 9.98 -0.99 11.15
C THR A 116 10.37 0.22 10.30
N GLU A 117 11.03 -0.03 9.18
CA GLU A 117 11.30 1.03 8.19
C GLU A 117 10.04 1.34 7.38
N LEU A 118 9.69 2.60 7.29
CA LEU A 118 8.73 3.14 6.34
C LEU A 118 9.54 3.77 5.19
N ILE A 119 9.48 3.15 4.02
CA ILE A 119 10.25 3.54 2.84
C ILE A 119 9.32 4.23 1.84
N VAL A 120 9.61 5.49 1.52
CA VAL A 120 9.00 6.21 0.41
C VAL A 120 9.78 5.85 -0.85
N ALA A 121 9.34 4.82 -1.57
CA ALA A 121 10.03 4.29 -2.74
C ALA A 121 9.72 5.08 -4.03
N LYS A 122 8.54 5.70 -4.08
CA LYS A 122 8.12 6.60 -5.14
C LYS A 122 7.32 7.74 -4.55
N GLN A 123 7.58 8.96 -5.00
CA GLN A 123 6.76 10.14 -4.71
C GLN A 123 6.82 11.09 -5.90
N ARG A 124 5.68 11.34 -6.55
CA ARG A 124 5.64 12.13 -7.79
C ARG A 124 5.92 13.61 -7.54
N ASN A 125 5.50 14.13 -6.40
CA ASN A 125 5.57 15.57 -6.06
C ASN A 125 6.44 15.84 -4.83
N GLY A 126 7.42 14.97 -4.53
CA GLY A 126 8.31 15.16 -3.39
C GLY A 126 9.51 14.20 -3.40
N PRO A 127 10.37 14.27 -2.40
CA PRO A 127 11.53 13.39 -2.30
C PRO A 127 11.15 11.96 -1.92
N ILE A 128 11.95 11.02 -2.37
CA ILE A 128 11.97 9.65 -1.84
C ILE A 128 12.86 9.60 -0.60
N GLY A 129 12.69 8.59 0.24
CA GLY A 129 13.49 8.45 1.45
C GLY A 129 12.95 7.37 2.37
N LYS A 130 13.50 7.31 3.57
CA LYS A 130 13.05 6.36 4.59
C LYS A 130 13.05 6.98 5.98
N THR A 131 12.18 6.47 6.83
CA THR A 131 12.10 6.79 8.25
C THR A 131 11.73 5.54 9.04
N ASN A 132 12.04 5.52 10.33
CA ASN A 132 11.72 4.40 11.19
C ASN A 132 10.52 4.72 12.07
N VAL A 133 9.71 3.70 12.30
CA VAL A 133 8.52 3.73 13.17
C VAL A 133 8.54 2.50 14.09
N TRP A 134 7.91 2.60 15.24
CA TRP A 134 7.67 1.45 16.11
C TRP A 134 6.37 0.75 15.72
N PHE A 135 6.44 -0.55 15.51
CA PHE A 135 5.26 -1.41 15.44
C PHE A 135 5.03 -2.08 16.80
N LYS A 136 3.82 -1.94 17.35
CA LYS A 136 3.37 -2.59 18.58
C LYS A 136 2.47 -3.78 18.22
N PRO A 137 2.98 -5.03 18.19
CA PRO A 137 2.22 -6.18 17.73
C PRO A 137 0.95 -6.45 18.51
N ALA A 138 1.01 -6.30 19.85
CA ALA A 138 -0.15 -6.53 20.73
C ALA A 138 -1.38 -5.68 20.39
N TYR A 139 -1.17 -4.53 19.73
CA TYR A 139 -2.23 -3.59 19.37
C TYR A 139 -2.36 -3.41 17.85
N ALA A 140 -1.56 -4.11 17.05
CA ALA A 140 -1.42 -3.90 15.60
C ALA A 140 -1.27 -2.41 15.23
N LYS A 141 -0.44 -1.68 16.00
CA LYS A 141 -0.36 -0.21 15.93
C LYS A 141 1.05 0.25 15.59
N PHE A 142 1.15 1.20 14.65
CA PHE A 142 2.37 1.96 14.41
C PHE A 142 2.38 3.24 15.24
N VAL A 143 3.54 3.59 15.77
CA VAL A 143 3.76 4.85 16.50
C VAL A 143 5.08 5.48 16.04
N ASN A 144 5.17 6.80 16.13
CA ASN A 144 6.41 7.50 15.80
C ASN A 144 7.53 7.10 16.80
N MET A 145 8.75 7.06 16.30
CA MET A 145 9.92 7.08 17.19
C MET A 145 10.03 8.49 17.77
N GLU A 146 10.08 8.59 19.08
CA GLU A 146 10.38 9.87 19.74
C GLU A 146 11.80 10.29 19.32
N ARG A 147 11.91 11.42 18.63
CA ARG A 147 13.18 12.09 18.45
C ARG A 147 13.48 12.78 19.78
N PHE A 148 14.40 12.23 20.57
CA PHE A 148 15.06 13.04 21.58
C PHE A 148 15.92 14.07 20.82
N GLU A 149 15.43 15.28 20.67
CA GLU A 149 16.28 16.42 20.32
C GLU A 149 17.28 16.59 21.48
N ARG A 150 18.55 16.35 21.18
CA ARG A 150 19.68 16.70 22.06
C ARG A 150 20.10 18.13 21.78
#